data_275e737c389af54aea11d2b8767ea8d2
#
_entry.id   275e737c389af54aea11d2b8767ea8d2
#
_cell.length_a   1.000
_cell.length_b   1.000
_cell.length_c   1.000
_cell.angle_alpha   90.00
_cell.angle_beta   90.00
_cell.angle_gamma   90.00
#
_symmetry.space_group_name_H-M   'P 1'
#
loop_
_entity.id
_entity.type
_entity.pdbx_description
1 polymer ?
#
loop_
_entity_poly.entity_id
_entity_poly.type
_entity_poly.pdbx_seq_one_letter_code
_entity_poly.pdbx_strand_id
1 'polypeptide(L)'
;MSGWLDGNFVSVIDGVAFGLLLFTIAVGLSLVFGMMDVLNLAHGTLYLAGAYVAYALSDGTLTGLLLALLAGALVGTAGGAALTFLTQPLARRGHLDQAVLTLGITFIVADLLSAAFGADVLPTDPPTALRGTVGLLGHAYPVYRLVFIAVAAGLALLVYLVFERSSLGALVRATVADRDMVRALGVDIRKVLYGVFASGAALAAIGGVLGAPILGPGPGVDETVLVLSLVVVVVGGLGSVRGALAGALLIGQVQTLGVALLPEYAPFLLFGTMLLVLVVRPHGLVASAVRA
;
A
#
# COMPACT_ATOMS: atom_id res chain seq x y z
N MET A 1 20.66 19.92 18.60
CA MET A 1 19.90 18.75 18.11
C MET A 1 18.60 18.52 18.88
N SER A 2 18.56 18.71 20.22
CA SER A 2 17.34 18.56 21.03
C SER A 2 16.18 19.49 20.60
N GLY A 3 16.42 20.76 20.35
CA GLY A 3 15.36 21.71 19.98
C GLY A 3 14.74 21.49 18.60
N TRP A 4 15.49 20.97 17.62
CA TRP A 4 14.94 20.62 16.31
C TRP A 4 14.04 19.39 16.36
N LEU A 5 14.48 18.34 17.09
CA LEU A 5 13.68 17.14 17.30
C LEU A 5 12.42 17.45 18.09
N ASP A 6 12.49 18.34 19.07
CA ASP A 6 11.33 18.74 19.87
C ASP A 6 10.29 19.48 19.00
N GLY A 7 10.73 20.42 18.15
CA GLY A 7 9.83 21.14 17.23
C GLY A 7 9.25 20.30 16.09
N ASN A 8 9.89 19.16 15.71
CA ASN A 8 9.47 18.31 14.60
C ASN A 8 9.03 16.91 15.04
N PHE A 9 8.90 16.67 16.35
CA PHE A 9 8.59 15.35 16.92
C PHE A 9 7.28 14.77 16.36
N VAL A 10 6.23 15.58 16.29
CA VAL A 10 4.94 15.16 15.72
C VAL A 10 5.08 14.79 14.25
N SER A 11 5.81 15.60 13.46
CA SER A 11 6.04 15.32 12.04
C SER A 11 6.83 14.04 11.79
N VAL A 12 7.77 13.69 12.68
CA VAL A 12 8.51 12.43 12.58
C VAL A 12 7.59 11.23 12.85
N ILE A 13 6.73 11.30 13.87
CA ILE A 13 5.76 10.23 14.13
C ILE A 13 4.74 10.13 13.00
N ASP A 14 4.26 11.25 12.48
CA ASP A 14 3.39 11.28 11.32
C ASP A 14 4.06 10.68 10.08
N GLY A 15 5.36 10.91 9.91
CA GLY A 15 6.15 10.26 8.85
C GLY A 15 6.21 8.75 8.98
N VAL A 16 6.29 8.21 10.21
CA VAL A 16 6.18 6.77 10.46
C VAL A 16 4.76 6.28 10.15
N ALA A 17 3.73 6.99 10.61
CA ALA A 17 2.34 6.63 10.34
C ALA A 17 2.07 6.59 8.83
N PHE A 18 2.44 7.64 8.11
CA PHE A 18 2.25 7.73 6.66
C PHE A 18 3.11 6.68 5.92
N GLY A 19 4.35 6.45 6.36
CA GLY A 19 5.19 5.39 5.83
C GLY A 19 4.59 4.00 5.99
N LEU A 20 4.01 3.68 7.14
CA LEU A 20 3.31 2.41 7.36
C LEU A 20 2.04 2.29 6.52
N LEU A 21 1.31 3.40 6.30
CA LEU A 21 0.19 3.43 5.34
C LEU A 21 0.67 3.08 3.93
N LEU A 22 1.70 3.75 3.46
CA LEU A 22 2.30 3.47 2.15
C LEU A 22 2.81 2.03 2.06
N PHE A 23 3.38 1.48 3.14
CA PHE A 23 3.81 0.09 3.18
C PHE A 23 2.67 -0.89 2.94
N THR A 24 1.51 -0.72 3.60
CA THR A 24 0.38 -1.64 3.46
C THR A 24 -0.10 -1.74 2.01
N ILE A 25 0.01 -0.65 1.26
CA ILE A 25 -0.37 -0.59 -0.15
C ILE A 25 0.78 -1.09 -1.02
N ALA A 26 1.97 -0.53 -0.84
CA ALA A 26 3.13 -0.80 -1.68
C ALA A 26 3.62 -2.25 -1.60
N VAL A 27 3.49 -2.92 -0.46
CA VAL A 27 3.92 -4.31 -0.32
C VAL A 27 3.12 -5.25 -1.21
N GLY A 28 1.81 -5.04 -1.33
CA GLY A 28 0.97 -5.79 -2.26
C GLY A 28 1.39 -5.59 -3.71
N LEU A 29 1.61 -4.33 -4.10
CA LEU A 29 2.10 -3.98 -5.43
C LEU A 29 3.50 -4.56 -5.70
N SER A 30 4.41 -4.50 -4.72
CA SER A 30 5.75 -5.05 -4.81
C SER A 30 5.76 -6.56 -5.03
N LEU A 31 4.90 -7.29 -4.30
CA LEU A 31 4.76 -8.74 -4.46
C LEU A 31 4.20 -9.12 -5.82
N VAL A 32 3.14 -8.44 -6.26
CA VAL A 32 2.52 -8.68 -7.58
C VAL A 32 3.50 -8.39 -8.70
N PHE A 33 4.17 -7.22 -8.66
CA PHE A 33 5.15 -6.84 -9.68
C PHE A 33 6.37 -7.78 -9.67
N GLY A 34 6.90 -8.12 -8.48
CA GLY A 34 8.04 -9.02 -8.35
C GLY A 34 7.77 -10.43 -8.89
N MET A 35 6.51 -10.91 -8.80
CA MET A 35 6.14 -12.26 -9.26
C MET A 35 5.70 -12.33 -10.72
N MET A 36 4.97 -11.34 -11.20
CA MET A 36 4.32 -11.40 -12.50
C MET A 36 4.95 -10.48 -13.53
N ASP A 37 5.83 -9.58 -13.08
CA ASP A 37 6.40 -8.52 -13.92
C ASP A 37 5.29 -7.65 -14.56
N VAL A 38 4.15 -7.51 -13.87
CA VAL A 38 2.95 -6.80 -14.31
C VAL A 38 2.77 -5.52 -13.52
N LEU A 39 2.72 -4.40 -14.22
CA LEU A 39 2.28 -3.13 -13.66
C LEU A 39 0.76 -3.15 -13.46
N ASN A 40 0.31 -3.39 -12.23
CA ASN A 40 -1.09 -3.28 -11.88
C ASN A 40 -1.45 -1.84 -11.52
N LEU A 41 -1.90 -1.05 -12.50
CA LEU A 41 -2.29 0.33 -12.29
C LEU A 41 -3.63 0.48 -11.53
N ALA A 42 -4.43 -0.58 -11.46
CA ALA A 42 -5.66 -0.59 -10.65
C ALA A 42 -5.40 -0.81 -9.16
N HIS A 43 -4.13 -0.84 -8.71
CA HIS A 43 -3.82 -1.09 -7.30
C HIS A 43 -4.27 0.08 -6.39
N GLY A 44 -4.15 1.33 -6.86
CA GLY A 44 -4.65 2.50 -6.14
C GLY A 44 -6.17 2.51 -5.99
N THR A 45 -6.89 2.02 -7.00
CA THR A 45 -8.35 1.92 -6.96
C THR A 45 -8.85 0.89 -5.93
N LEU A 46 -8.06 -0.16 -5.66
CA LEU A 46 -8.37 -1.10 -4.56
C LEU A 46 -8.26 -0.42 -3.19
N TYR A 47 -7.27 0.46 -3.01
CA TYR A 47 -7.19 1.32 -1.82
C TYR A 47 -8.43 2.22 -1.73
N LEU A 48 -8.77 2.91 -2.82
CA LEU A 48 -9.92 3.81 -2.88
C LEU A 48 -11.23 3.07 -2.55
N ALA A 49 -11.43 1.88 -3.09
CA ALA A 49 -12.58 1.03 -2.77
C ALA A 49 -12.65 0.70 -1.27
N GLY A 50 -11.51 0.37 -0.65
CA GLY A 50 -11.42 0.17 0.79
C GLY A 50 -11.77 1.43 1.59
N ALA A 51 -11.32 2.59 1.15
CA ALA A 51 -11.64 3.87 1.79
C ALA A 51 -13.13 4.22 1.70
N TYR A 52 -13.79 3.95 0.58
CA TYR A 52 -15.25 4.10 0.46
C TYR A 52 -16.02 3.08 1.30
N VAL A 53 -15.51 1.84 1.44
CA VAL A 53 -16.09 0.86 2.38
C VAL A 53 -16.01 1.38 3.81
N ALA A 54 -14.90 2.00 4.21
CA ALA A 54 -14.80 2.62 5.53
C ALA A 54 -15.82 3.74 5.70
N TYR A 55 -15.96 4.63 4.73
CA TYR A 55 -16.95 5.70 4.75
C TYR A 55 -18.37 5.16 4.90
N ALA A 56 -18.74 4.11 4.13
CA ALA A 56 -20.07 3.55 4.13
C ALA A 56 -20.43 2.78 5.41
N LEU A 57 -19.45 2.16 6.07
CA LEU A 57 -19.67 1.30 7.26
C LEU A 57 -19.22 1.95 8.57
N SER A 58 -18.52 3.10 8.52
CA SER A 58 -18.06 3.79 9.71
C SER A 58 -19.21 4.57 10.35
N ASP A 59 -19.77 3.99 11.39
CA ASP A 59 -20.79 4.61 12.25
C ASP A 59 -20.18 5.32 13.49
N GLY A 60 -18.87 5.50 13.50
CA GLY A 60 -18.14 6.07 14.63
C GLY A 60 -17.90 5.08 15.78
N THR A 61 -18.18 3.78 15.60
CA THR A 61 -17.91 2.73 16.59
C THR A 61 -16.70 1.89 16.22
N LEU A 62 -16.11 1.19 17.21
CA LEU A 62 -15.06 0.20 16.94
C LEU A 62 -15.61 -0.99 16.15
N THR A 63 -16.86 -1.35 16.36
CA THR A 63 -17.53 -2.43 15.63
C THR A 63 -17.66 -2.08 14.15
N GLY A 64 -18.04 -0.84 13.83
CA GLY A 64 -18.08 -0.33 12.46
C GLY A 64 -16.70 -0.38 11.78
N LEU A 65 -15.64 0.01 12.50
CA LEU A 65 -14.26 -0.11 11.98
C LEU A 65 -13.87 -1.56 11.69
N LEU A 66 -14.18 -2.50 12.60
CA LEU A 66 -13.88 -3.93 12.38
C LEU A 66 -14.67 -4.51 11.22
N LEU A 67 -15.95 -4.15 11.08
CA LEU A 67 -16.77 -4.54 9.93
C LEU A 67 -16.22 -3.95 8.63
N ALA A 68 -15.79 -2.68 8.65
CA ALA A 68 -15.16 -2.04 7.50
C ALA A 68 -13.84 -2.73 7.10
N LEU A 69 -13.03 -3.15 8.08
CA LEU A 69 -11.79 -3.90 7.81
C LEU A 69 -12.08 -5.28 7.18
N LEU A 70 -13.06 -6.01 7.69
CA LEU A 70 -13.47 -7.30 7.12
C LEU A 70 -14.07 -7.12 5.71
N ALA A 71 -14.97 -6.16 5.54
CA ALA A 71 -15.58 -5.87 4.25
C ALA A 71 -14.53 -5.37 3.24
N GLY A 72 -13.63 -4.47 3.65
CA GLY A 72 -12.53 -4.00 2.83
C GLY A 72 -11.60 -5.13 2.39
N ALA A 73 -11.24 -6.03 3.31
CA ALA A 73 -10.44 -7.22 3.00
C ALA A 73 -11.15 -8.12 1.97
N LEU A 74 -12.47 -8.33 2.11
CA LEU A 74 -13.26 -9.11 1.15
C LEU A 74 -13.35 -8.44 -0.21
N VAL A 75 -13.64 -7.13 -0.26
CA VAL A 75 -13.67 -6.35 -1.49
C VAL A 75 -12.31 -6.35 -2.19
N GLY A 76 -11.24 -6.14 -1.42
CA GLY A 76 -9.87 -6.22 -1.96
C GLY A 76 -9.54 -7.60 -2.50
N THR A 77 -9.85 -8.67 -1.75
CA THR A 77 -9.63 -10.06 -2.19
C THR A 77 -10.39 -10.37 -3.47
N ALA A 78 -11.68 -10.01 -3.53
CA ALA A 78 -12.51 -10.20 -4.71
C ALA A 78 -12.01 -9.40 -5.91
N GLY A 79 -11.65 -8.12 -5.69
CA GLY A 79 -11.05 -7.25 -6.72
C GLY A 79 -9.73 -7.80 -7.24
N GLY A 80 -8.85 -8.28 -6.35
CA GLY A 80 -7.59 -8.92 -6.73
C GLY A 80 -7.79 -10.21 -7.53
N ALA A 81 -8.76 -11.05 -7.14
CA ALA A 81 -9.12 -12.24 -7.88
C ALA A 81 -9.68 -11.89 -9.28
N ALA A 82 -10.56 -10.89 -9.37
CA ALA A 82 -11.11 -10.39 -10.64
C ALA A 82 -10.01 -9.83 -11.54
N LEU A 83 -9.09 -9.01 -11.01
CA LEU A 83 -7.95 -8.50 -11.75
C LEU A 83 -7.05 -9.63 -12.28
N THR A 84 -6.78 -10.64 -11.45
CA THR A 84 -5.99 -11.81 -11.89
C THR A 84 -6.69 -12.54 -13.03
N PHE A 85 -8.01 -12.75 -12.92
CA PHE A 85 -8.80 -13.39 -13.96
C PHE A 85 -8.76 -12.63 -15.28
N LEU A 86 -8.86 -11.29 -15.23
CA LEU A 86 -8.85 -10.42 -16.40
C LEU A 86 -7.45 -10.26 -17.01
N THR A 87 -6.40 -10.22 -16.21
CA THR A 87 -5.02 -10.02 -16.69
C THR A 87 -4.37 -11.31 -17.17
N GLN A 88 -4.78 -12.49 -16.66
CA GLN A 88 -4.18 -13.78 -16.99
C GLN A 88 -4.18 -14.13 -18.49
N PRO A 89 -5.26 -13.88 -19.29
CA PRO A 89 -5.23 -14.12 -20.73
C PRO A 89 -4.24 -13.24 -21.48
N LEU A 90 -3.97 -12.04 -20.95
CA LEU A 90 -3.06 -11.06 -21.53
C LEU A 90 -1.58 -11.29 -21.16
N ALA A 91 -1.30 -12.20 -20.22
CA ALA A 91 0.06 -12.51 -19.80
C ALA A 91 0.97 -13.00 -20.97
N ARG A 92 0.37 -13.50 -22.05
CA ARG A 92 1.09 -13.92 -23.27
C ARG A 92 1.28 -12.79 -24.29
N ARG A 93 0.57 -11.67 -24.15
CA ARG A 93 0.60 -10.54 -25.11
C ARG A 93 1.62 -9.47 -24.77
N GLY A 94 2.00 -9.36 -23.49
CA GLY A 94 3.02 -8.43 -23.01
C GLY A 94 2.55 -7.54 -21.87
N HIS A 95 3.51 -6.83 -21.26
CA HIS A 95 3.27 -6.02 -20.07
C HIS A 95 2.42 -4.77 -20.37
N LEU A 96 2.53 -4.23 -21.60
CA LEU A 96 1.80 -3.03 -22.02
C LEU A 96 0.28 -3.29 -22.08
N ASP A 97 -0.14 -4.43 -22.63
CA ASP A 97 -1.56 -4.79 -22.73
C ASP A 97 -2.21 -4.94 -21.36
N GLN A 98 -1.47 -5.48 -20.39
CA GLN A 98 -1.93 -5.61 -19.02
C GLN A 98 -2.00 -4.25 -18.31
N ALA A 99 -1.01 -3.37 -18.52
CA ALA A 99 -1.02 -2.02 -17.98
C ALA A 99 -2.21 -1.20 -18.52
N VAL A 100 -2.49 -1.27 -19.83
CA VAL A 100 -3.63 -0.59 -20.45
C VAL A 100 -4.96 -1.14 -19.92
N LEU A 101 -5.10 -2.46 -19.77
CA LEU A 101 -6.29 -3.07 -19.19
C LEU A 101 -6.53 -2.58 -17.75
N THR A 102 -5.49 -2.63 -16.90
CA THR A 102 -5.61 -2.22 -15.49
C THR A 102 -5.87 -0.72 -15.37
N LEU A 103 -5.31 0.10 -16.25
CA LEU A 103 -5.61 1.53 -16.33
C LEU A 103 -7.09 1.77 -16.72
N GLY A 104 -7.61 1.03 -17.71
CA GLY A 104 -9.02 1.11 -18.08
C GLY A 104 -9.96 0.72 -16.93
N ILE A 105 -9.59 -0.32 -16.15
CA ILE A 105 -10.33 -0.71 -14.95
C ILE A 105 -10.28 0.39 -13.89
N THR A 106 -9.12 1.04 -13.70
CA THR A 106 -8.99 2.18 -12.78
C THR A 106 -10.00 3.26 -13.10
N PHE A 107 -10.07 3.73 -14.35
CA PHE A 107 -11.02 4.78 -14.73
C PHE A 107 -12.47 4.35 -14.54
N ILE A 108 -12.83 3.13 -14.98
CA ILE A 108 -14.21 2.63 -14.83
C ILE A 108 -14.60 2.58 -13.34
N VAL A 109 -13.76 2.04 -12.48
CA VAL A 109 -14.09 1.89 -11.04
C VAL A 109 -14.07 3.24 -10.34
N ALA A 110 -13.12 4.13 -10.65
CA ALA A 110 -13.07 5.48 -10.10
C ALA A 110 -14.34 6.28 -10.47
N ASP A 111 -14.76 6.23 -11.72
CA ASP A 111 -15.99 6.89 -12.19
C ASP A 111 -17.25 6.29 -11.55
N LEU A 112 -17.32 4.96 -11.40
CA LEU A 112 -18.45 4.31 -10.71
C LEU A 112 -18.53 4.71 -9.23
N LEU A 113 -17.38 4.79 -8.55
CA LEU A 113 -17.33 5.26 -7.16
C LEU A 113 -17.74 6.73 -7.05
N SER A 114 -17.25 7.59 -7.94
CA SER A 114 -17.64 9.00 -7.99
C SER A 114 -19.13 9.18 -8.32
N ALA A 115 -19.69 8.37 -9.19
CA ALA A 115 -21.12 8.39 -9.50
C ALA A 115 -21.99 7.92 -8.31
N ALA A 116 -21.48 6.97 -7.50
CA ALA A 116 -22.21 6.43 -6.36
C ALA A 116 -22.12 7.33 -5.11
N PHE A 117 -20.97 7.95 -4.87
CA PHE A 117 -20.67 8.66 -3.63
C PHE A 117 -20.50 10.19 -3.80
N GLY A 118 -20.44 10.67 -5.04
CA GLY A 118 -20.20 12.08 -5.36
C GLY A 118 -18.74 12.38 -5.73
N ALA A 119 -18.50 13.62 -6.14
CA ALA A 119 -17.20 14.09 -6.64
C ALA A 119 -16.37 14.83 -5.57
N ASP A 120 -16.81 14.83 -4.33
CA ASP A 120 -16.11 15.48 -3.23
C ASP A 120 -15.28 14.48 -2.41
N VAL A 121 -14.25 14.98 -1.72
CA VAL A 121 -13.54 14.19 -0.73
C VAL A 121 -14.42 14.07 0.52
N LEU A 122 -14.75 12.84 0.88
CA LEU A 122 -15.66 12.57 1.98
C LEU A 122 -14.89 12.45 3.31
N PRO A 123 -15.24 13.23 4.34
CA PRO A 123 -14.63 13.10 5.65
C PRO A 123 -15.04 11.77 6.29
N THR A 124 -14.07 11.01 6.73
CA THR A 124 -14.31 9.77 7.48
C THR A 124 -13.79 9.96 8.89
N ASP A 125 -14.70 9.97 9.84
CA ASP A 125 -14.37 10.15 11.24
C ASP A 125 -13.80 8.87 11.87
N PRO A 126 -12.75 8.98 12.70
CA PRO A 126 -12.29 7.84 13.49
C PRO A 126 -13.34 7.45 14.54
N PRO A 127 -13.34 6.18 15.00
CA PRO A 127 -14.21 5.73 16.08
C PRO A 127 -14.14 6.65 17.31
N THR A 128 -15.30 6.89 17.95
CA THR A 128 -15.42 7.79 19.11
C THR A 128 -14.49 7.40 20.25
N ALA A 129 -14.28 6.10 20.46
CA ALA A 129 -13.34 5.57 21.46
C ALA A 129 -11.86 5.92 21.17
N LEU A 130 -11.53 6.28 19.93
CA LEU A 130 -10.19 6.66 19.49
C LEU A 130 -10.08 8.16 19.18
N ARG A 131 -11.15 8.93 19.39
CA ARG A 131 -11.13 10.38 19.33
C ARG A 131 -10.50 10.91 20.62
N GLY A 132 -9.48 11.71 20.46
CA GLY A 132 -8.76 12.31 21.59
C GLY A 132 -7.27 12.39 21.33
N THR A 133 -6.56 12.94 22.27
CA THR A 133 -5.10 13.11 22.21
C THR A 133 -4.45 12.55 23.47
N VAL A 134 -3.25 12.01 23.31
CA VAL A 134 -2.36 11.59 24.42
C VAL A 134 -1.13 12.49 24.42
N GLY A 135 -0.68 12.89 25.58
CA GLY A 135 0.57 13.63 25.76
C GLY A 135 1.78 12.70 25.52
N LEU A 136 2.52 12.94 24.44
CA LEU A 136 3.77 12.26 24.13
C LEU A 136 4.90 13.28 24.23
N LEU A 137 5.78 13.14 25.22
CA LEU A 137 6.93 14.02 25.43
C LEU A 137 6.57 15.54 25.41
N GLY A 138 5.40 15.89 25.95
CA GLY A 138 4.92 17.28 25.99
C GLY A 138 4.07 17.73 24.80
N HIS A 139 3.91 16.89 23.76
CA HIS A 139 3.08 17.17 22.58
C HIS A 139 1.79 16.38 22.61
N ALA A 140 0.66 16.99 22.23
CA ALA A 140 -0.62 16.29 22.08
C ALA A 140 -0.63 15.54 20.74
N TYR A 141 -0.81 14.23 20.78
CA TYR A 141 -0.85 13.38 19.58
C TYR A 141 -2.16 12.60 19.48
N PRO A 142 -2.81 12.49 18.29
CA PRO A 142 -4.09 11.80 18.14
C PRO A 142 -3.98 10.30 18.45
N VAL A 143 -4.90 9.80 19.30
CA VAL A 143 -4.97 8.39 19.70
C VAL A 143 -5.15 7.48 18.48
N TYR A 144 -6.04 7.86 17.54
CA TYR A 144 -6.28 7.09 16.33
C TYR A 144 -5.00 6.81 15.54
N ARG A 145 -4.12 7.83 15.38
CA ARG A 145 -2.85 7.65 14.65
C ARG A 145 -1.90 6.67 15.35
N LEU A 146 -1.88 6.66 16.68
CA LEU A 146 -1.09 5.68 17.44
C LEU A 146 -1.62 4.26 17.25
N VAL A 147 -2.94 4.08 17.35
CA VAL A 147 -3.59 2.79 17.09
C VAL A 147 -3.35 2.36 15.63
N PHE A 148 -3.46 3.29 14.69
CA PHE A 148 -3.13 3.06 13.29
C PHE A 148 -1.68 2.56 13.13
N ILE A 149 -0.69 3.23 13.73
CA ILE A 149 0.72 2.79 13.69
C ILE A 149 0.86 1.37 14.24
N ALA A 150 0.24 1.07 15.37
CA ALA A 150 0.30 -0.26 15.98
C ALA A 150 -0.32 -1.34 15.09
N VAL A 151 -1.49 -1.08 14.49
CA VAL A 151 -2.17 -2.01 13.58
C VAL A 151 -1.36 -2.18 12.29
N ALA A 152 -0.89 -1.10 11.68
CA ALA A 152 -0.10 -1.15 10.46
C ALA A 152 1.27 -1.83 10.68
N ALA A 153 1.91 -1.62 11.83
CA ALA A 153 3.12 -2.35 12.21
C ALA A 153 2.83 -3.84 12.43
N GLY A 154 1.69 -4.18 13.04
CA GLY A 154 1.22 -5.56 13.18
C GLY A 154 0.98 -6.23 11.82
N LEU A 155 0.35 -5.52 10.87
CA LEU A 155 0.20 -5.98 9.48
C LEU A 155 1.55 -6.16 8.79
N ALA A 156 2.48 -5.23 8.99
CA ALA A 156 3.84 -5.33 8.43
C ALA A 156 4.57 -6.56 8.96
N LEU A 157 4.45 -6.83 10.26
CA LEU A 157 5.01 -8.03 10.88
C LEU A 157 4.35 -9.31 10.33
N LEU A 158 3.01 -9.32 10.20
CA LEU A 158 2.27 -10.45 9.64
C LEU A 158 2.73 -10.74 8.20
N VAL A 159 2.80 -9.72 7.35
CA VAL A 159 3.28 -9.83 5.97
C VAL A 159 4.72 -10.36 5.94
N TYR A 160 5.60 -9.83 6.80
CA TYR A 160 6.97 -10.31 6.93
C TYR A 160 7.02 -11.79 7.30
N LEU A 161 6.25 -12.23 8.31
CA LEU A 161 6.20 -13.62 8.73
C LEU A 161 5.66 -14.54 7.64
N VAL A 162 4.59 -14.12 6.95
CA VAL A 162 3.98 -14.91 5.87
C VAL A 162 4.88 -15.00 4.64
N PHE A 163 5.44 -13.90 4.16
CA PHE A 163 6.17 -13.90 2.89
C PHE A 163 7.67 -14.14 3.03
N GLU A 164 8.29 -13.86 4.20
CA GLU A 164 9.72 -14.07 4.39
C GLU A 164 10.04 -15.35 5.18
N ARG A 165 9.17 -15.76 6.10
CA ARG A 165 9.47 -16.82 7.06
C ARG A 165 8.65 -18.11 6.85
N SER A 166 7.53 -18.09 6.12
CA SER A 166 6.68 -19.26 5.94
C SER A 166 7.03 -20.07 4.68
N SER A 167 6.50 -21.30 4.62
CA SER A 167 6.56 -22.16 3.43
C SER A 167 5.82 -21.54 2.23
N LEU A 168 4.74 -20.79 2.48
CA LEU A 168 4.02 -20.06 1.43
C LEU A 168 4.94 -19.02 0.78
N GLY A 169 5.66 -18.25 1.58
CA GLY A 169 6.63 -17.29 1.05
C GLY A 169 7.79 -17.95 0.30
N ALA A 170 8.26 -19.10 0.77
CA ALA A 170 9.26 -19.89 0.04
C ALA A 170 8.73 -20.35 -1.33
N LEU A 171 7.47 -20.82 -1.38
CA LEU A 171 6.81 -21.21 -2.64
C LEU A 171 6.66 -20.03 -3.60
N VAL A 172 6.26 -18.84 -3.07
CA VAL A 172 6.16 -17.61 -3.83
C VAL A 172 7.52 -17.25 -4.46
N ARG A 173 8.58 -17.21 -3.67
CA ARG A 173 9.95 -16.92 -4.15
C ARG A 173 10.46 -17.95 -5.17
N ALA A 174 10.20 -19.24 -4.94
CA ALA A 174 10.54 -20.28 -5.91
C ALA A 174 9.80 -20.08 -7.24
N THR A 175 8.51 -19.72 -7.21
CA THR A 175 7.71 -19.43 -8.41
C THR A 175 8.25 -18.21 -9.20
N VAL A 176 8.82 -17.22 -8.50
CA VAL A 176 9.48 -16.07 -9.14
C VAL A 176 10.79 -16.49 -9.81
N ALA A 177 11.58 -17.34 -9.13
CA ALA A 177 12.88 -17.77 -9.61
C ALA A 177 12.77 -18.69 -10.85
N ASP A 178 11.90 -19.69 -10.78
CA ASP A 178 11.70 -20.66 -11.88
C ASP A 178 10.28 -21.26 -11.84
N ARG A 179 9.40 -20.72 -12.70
CA ARG A 179 8.01 -21.19 -12.82
C ARG A 179 7.90 -22.62 -13.35
N ASP A 180 8.76 -22.98 -14.29
CA ASP A 180 8.67 -24.28 -14.95
C ASP A 180 9.15 -25.38 -14.01
N MET A 181 10.18 -25.11 -13.22
CA MET A 181 10.63 -26.01 -12.16
C MET A 181 9.53 -26.25 -11.11
N VAL A 182 8.89 -25.18 -10.63
CA VAL A 182 7.80 -25.29 -9.63
C VAL A 182 6.60 -26.06 -10.20
N ARG A 183 6.29 -25.84 -11.48
CA ARG A 183 5.24 -26.61 -12.18
C ARG A 183 5.59 -28.10 -12.28
N ALA A 184 6.84 -28.42 -12.58
CA ALA A 184 7.34 -29.78 -12.66
C ALA A 184 7.24 -30.54 -11.31
N LEU A 185 7.30 -29.80 -10.18
CA LEU A 185 7.07 -30.34 -8.84
C LEU A 185 5.57 -30.52 -8.51
N GLY A 186 4.66 -30.34 -9.48
CA GLY A 186 3.22 -30.54 -9.32
C GLY A 186 2.46 -29.38 -8.69
N VAL A 187 3.08 -28.23 -8.51
CA VAL A 187 2.42 -27.05 -7.92
C VAL A 187 1.61 -26.30 -8.98
N ASP A 188 0.36 -25.99 -8.66
CA ASP A 188 -0.50 -25.17 -9.50
C ASP A 188 -0.14 -23.68 -9.34
N ILE A 189 0.69 -23.18 -10.26
CA ILE A 189 1.16 -21.80 -10.28
C ILE A 189 0.00 -20.78 -10.34
N ARG A 190 -1.13 -21.14 -10.98
CA ARG A 190 -2.30 -20.26 -11.05
C ARG A 190 -2.80 -19.93 -9.65
N LYS A 191 -2.91 -20.94 -8.78
CA LYS A 191 -3.36 -20.74 -7.38
C LYS A 191 -2.39 -19.86 -6.61
N VAL A 192 -1.09 -20.01 -6.82
CA VAL A 192 -0.07 -19.14 -6.19
C VAL A 192 -0.25 -17.68 -6.64
N LEU A 193 -0.41 -17.45 -7.94
CA LEU A 193 -0.64 -16.12 -8.50
C LEU A 193 -1.92 -15.49 -7.97
N TYR A 194 -3.04 -16.21 -8.00
CA TYR A 194 -4.30 -15.75 -7.41
C TYR A 194 -4.15 -15.39 -5.93
N GLY A 195 -3.47 -16.23 -5.15
CA GLY A 195 -3.23 -15.99 -3.73
C GLY A 195 -2.44 -14.71 -3.47
N VAL A 196 -1.38 -14.46 -4.24
CA VAL A 196 -0.56 -13.24 -4.10
C VAL A 196 -1.32 -11.99 -4.53
N PHE A 197 -2.01 -12.02 -5.67
CA PHE A 197 -2.84 -10.90 -6.11
C PHE A 197 -3.94 -10.57 -5.12
N ALA A 198 -4.68 -11.59 -4.67
CA ALA A 198 -5.77 -11.43 -3.72
C ALA A 198 -5.27 -10.88 -2.38
N SER A 199 -4.13 -11.39 -1.86
CA SER A 199 -3.54 -10.88 -0.61
C SER A 199 -3.02 -9.46 -0.75
N GLY A 200 -2.34 -9.12 -1.86
CA GLY A 200 -1.87 -7.78 -2.14
C GLY A 200 -3.01 -6.77 -2.27
N ALA A 201 -4.08 -7.14 -2.97
CA ALA A 201 -5.29 -6.35 -3.13
C ALA A 201 -6.05 -6.16 -1.81
N ALA A 202 -6.13 -7.22 -1.00
CA ALA A 202 -6.71 -7.14 0.35
C ALA A 202 -5.94 -6.16 1.25
N LEU A 203 -4.60 -6.20 1.20
CA LEU A 203 -3.75 -5.27 1.95
C LEU A 203 -3.95 -3.82 1.49
N ALA A 204 -4.07 -3.58 0.17
CA ALA A 204 -4.37 -2.25 -0.35
C ALA A 204 -5.72 -1.73 0.14
N ALA A 205 -6.77 -2.56 0.09
CA ALA A 205 -8.10 -2.18 0.57
C ALA A 205 -8.15 -1.99 2.10
N ILE A 206 -7.47 -2.83 2.88
CA ILE A 206 -7.28 -2.64 4.34
C ILE A 206 -6.55 -1.31 4.60
N GLY A 207 -5.51 -1.01 3.82
CA GLY A 207 -4.82 0.28 3.85
C GLY A 207 -5.76 1.44 3.59
N GLY A 208 -6.70 1.28 2.64
CA GLY A 208 -7.77 2.26 2.37
C GLY A 208 -8.70 2.47 3.55
N VAL A 209 -9.17 1.39 4.17
CA VAL A 209 -10.02 1.48 5.37
C VAL A 209 -9.30 2.21 6.51
N LEU A 210 -8.07 1.84 6.80
CA LEU A 210 -7.28 2.45 7.87
C LEU A 210 -6.84 3.89 7.54
N GLY A 211 -6.61 4.18 6.26
CA GLY A 211 -6.18 5.48 5.77
C GLY A 211 -7.33 6.48 5.55
N ALA A 212 -8.59 6.02 5.51
CA ALA A 212 -9.74 6.87 5.26
C ALA A 212 -9.86 8.08 6.19
N PRO A 213 -9.62 7.98 7.52
CA PRO A 213 -9.61 9.14 8.40
C PRO A 213 -8.41 10.08 8.21
N ILE A 214 -7.40 9.69 7.44
CA ILE A 214 -6.17 10.47 7.21
C ILE A 214 -6.24 11.22 5.87
N LEU A 215 -6.62 10.52 4.79
CA LEU A 215 -6.64 11.06 3.43
C LEU A 215 -8.07 11.36 2.92
N GLY A 216 -9.08 10.68 3.49
CA GLY A 216 -10.45 10.71 3.00
C GLY A 216 -10.61 9.99 1.63
N PRO A 217 -11.72 9.27 1.39
CA PRO A 217 -12.05 8.81 0.04
C PRO A 217 -12.52 9.97 -0.83
N GLY A 218 -12.04 10.01 -2.06
CA GLY A 218 -12.42 11.03 -3.04
C GLY A 218 -11.72 10.84 -4.37
N PRO A 219 -12.16 11.55 -5.42
CA PRO A 219 -11.56 11.49 -6.75
C PRO A 219 -10.07 11.86 -6.73
N GLY A 220 -9.24 11.09 -7.46
CA GLY A 220 -7.79 11.33 -7.59
C GLY A 220 -6.95 10.82 -6.41
N VAL A 221 -7.56 10.35 -5.32
CA VAL A 221 -6.84 9.76 -4.19
C VAL A 221 -6.18 8.44 -4.60
N ASP A 222 -6.83 7.66 -5.43
CA ASP A 222 -6.29 6.42 -6.01
C ASP A 222 -5.03 6.66 -6.84
N GLU A 223 -5.02 7.69 -7.69
CA GLU A 223 -3.85 8.07 -8.49
C GLU A 223 -2.69 8.50 -7.60
N THR A 224 -2.97 9.37 -6.62
CA THR A 224 -1.96 9.86 -5.67
C THR A 224 -1.33 8.70 -4.91
N VAL A 225 -2.14 7.81 -4.37
CA VAL A 225 -1.70 6.65 -3.60
C VAL A 225 -0.95 5.64 -4.48
N LEU A 226 -1.39 5.44 -5.73
CA LEU A 226 -0.70 4.58 -6.70
C LEU A 226 0.71 5.11 -7.00
N VAL A 227 0.84 6.41 -7.30
CA VAL A 227 2.14 7.04 -7.60
C VAL A 227 3.08 6.91 -6.40
N LEU A 228 2.62 7.24 -5.19
CA LEU A 228 3.43 7.09 -3.98
C LEU A 228 3.85 5.63 -3.73
N SER A 229 2.94 4.69 -3.97
CA SER A 229 3.23 3.26 -3.83
C SER A 229 4.27 2.78 -4.85
N LEU A 230 4.20 3.26 -6.09
CA LEU A 230 5.21 2.98 -7.12
C LEU A 230 6.57 3.54 -6.72
N VAL A 231 6.63 4.77 -6.20
CA VAL A 231 7.88 5.36 -5.69
C VAL A 231 8.45 4.50 -4.56
N VAL A 232 7.62 4.07 -3.61
CA VAL A 232 8.03 3.18 -2.51
C VAL A 232 8.59 1.86 -3.04
N VAL A 233 7.92 1.23 -4.01
CA VAL A 233 8.34 -0.05 -4.59
C VAL A 233 9.67 0.08 -5.34
N VAL A 234 9.86 1.17 -6.09
CA VAL A 234 11.08 1.45 -6.84
C VAL A 234 12.23 1.74 -5.88
N VAL A 235 12.01 2.60 -4.88
CA VAL A 235 13.02 2.94 -3.86
C VAL A 235 13.36 1.73 -2.99
N GLY A 236 12.36 0.97 -2.58
CA GLY A 236 12.54 -0.22 -1.74
C GLY A 236 13.25 -1.36 -2.44
N GLY A 237 12.98 -1.54 -3.73
CA GLY A 237 13.38 -2.66 -4.56
C GLY A 237 12.23 -3.64 -4.83
N LEU A 238 12.05 -3.96 -6.11
CA LEU A 238 10.95 -4.79 -6.62
C LEU A 238 10.94 -6.20 -6.00
N GLY A 239 9.79 -6.65 -5.52
CA GLY A 239 9.60 -8.00 -4.98
C GLY A 239 10.20 -8.24 -3.58
N SER A 240 10.62 -7.21 -2.87
CA SER A 240 11.21 -7.30 -1.53
C SER A 240 10.28 -6.70 -0.46
N VAL A 241 9.78 -7.52 0.46
CA VAL A 241 8.96 -7.05 1.60
C VAL A 241 9.77 -6.11 2.51
N ARG A 242 11.04 -6.45 2.77
CA ARG A 242 11.93 -5.60 3.58
C ARG A 242 12.25 -4.29 2.87
N GLY A 243 12.46 -4.38 1.55
CA GLY A 243 12.69 -3.21 0.71
C GLY A 243 11.46 -2.29 0.71
N ALA A 244 10.26 -2.85 0.51
CA ALA A 244 9.02 -2.08 0.58
C ALA A 244 8.85 -1.37 1.93
N LEU A 245 9.19 -2.02 3.07
CA LEU A 245 9.12 -1.38 4.39
C LEU A 245 10.15 -0.25 4.53
N ALA A 246 11.40 -0.50 4.13
CA ALA A 246 12.45 0.53 4.22
C ALA A 246 12.14 1.72 3.30
N GLY A 247 11.71 1.46 2.06
CA GLY A 247 11.29 2.48 1.11
C GLY A 247 10.07 3.29 1.60
N ALA A 248 9.07 2.60 2.14
CA ALA A 248 7.87 3.23 2.68
C ALA A 248 8.18 4.16 3.86
N LEU A 249 9.00 3.72 4.81
CA LEU A 249 9.41 4.56 5.93
C LEU A 249 10.25 5.76 5.47
N LEU A 250 11.17 5.57 4.53
CA LEU A 250 11.96 6.66 3.96
C LEU A 250 11.06 7.69 3.26
N ILE A 251 10.20 7.22 2.35
CA ILE A 251 9.30 8.11 1.60
C ILE A 251 8.27 8.76 2.51
N GLY A 252 7.76 8.04 3.51
CA GLY A 252 6.87 8.60 4.52
C GLY A 252 7.51 9.75 5.29
N GLN A 253 8.78 9.60 5.70
CA GLN A 253 9.53 10.69 6.35
C GLN A 253 9.78 11.86 5.40
N VAL A 254 10.24 11.60 4.18
CA VAL A 254 10.50 12.64 3.19
C VAL A 254 9.24 13.44 2.87
N GLN A 255 8.10 12.75 2.67
CA GLN A 255 6.83 13.39 2.37
C GLN A 255 6.35 14.25 3.54
N THR A 256 6.35 13.71 4.76
CA THR A 256 5.81 14.41 5.93
C THR A 256 6.69 15.56 6.37
N LEU A 257 8.01 15.35 6.47
CA LEU A 257 8.95 16.41 6.81
C LEU A 257 9.09 17.44 5.67
N GLY A 258 9.01 16.97 4.41
CA GLY A 258 9.02 17.86 3.25
C GLY A 258 7.86 18.85 3.27
N VAL A 259 6.65 18.35 3.50
CA VAL A 259 5.46 19.23 3.63
C VAL A 259 5.54 20.14 4.86
N ALA A 260 6.08 19.65 5.99
CA ALA A 260 6.19 20.44 7.22
C ALA A 260 7.26 21.54 7.14
N LEU A 261 8.40 21.28 6.50
CA LEU A 261 9.55 22.19 6.49
C LEU A 261 9.65 23.02 5.20
N LEU A 262 9.31 22.44 4.06
CA LEU A 262 9.49 23.01 2.73
C LEU A 262 8.30 22.65 1.83
N PRO A 263 7.07 23.12 2.11
CA PRO A 263 5.85 22.69 1.44
C PRO A 263 5.90 22.87 -0.08
N GLU A 264 6.49 23.98 -0.56
CA GLU A 264 6.62 24.28 -1.99
C GLU A 264 7.55 23.30 -2.73
N TYR A 265 8.51 22.69 -2.00
CA TYR A 265 9.49 21.77 -2.56
C TYR A 265 9.18 20.28 -2.26
N ALA A 266 8.13 19.99 -1.51
CA ALA A 266 7.81 18.62 -1.09
C ALA A 266 7.76 17.60 -2.25
N PRO A 267 7.12 17.88 -3.41
CA PRO A 267 7.14 16.96 -4.55
C PRO A 267 8.56 16.75 -5.11
N PHE A 268 9.37 17.81 -5.17
CA PHE A 268 10.75 17.71 -5.65
C PHE A 268 11.62 16.89 -4.70
N LEU A 269 11.42 17.00 -3.38
CA LEU A 269 12.11 16.20 -2.38
C LEU A 269 11.78 14.73 -2.52
N LEU A 270 10.52 14.39 -2.78
CA LEU A 270 10.07 13.02 -2.99
C LEU A 270 10.71 12.39 -4.21
N PHE A 271 10.57 13.00 -5.39
CA PHE A 271 11.15 12.46 -6.63
C PHE A 271 12.67 12.59 -6.65
N GLY A 272 13.24 13.64 -6.03
CA GLY A 272 14.68 13.80 -5.84
C GLY A 272 15.26 12.68 -4.98
N THR A 273 14.58 12.27 -3.91
CA THR A 273 14.98 11.13 -3.08
C THR A 273 14.93 9.83 -3.88
N MET A 274 13.88 9.61 -4.69
CA MET A 274 13.81 8.45 -5.57
C MET A 274 15.00 8.43 -6.54
N LEU A 275 15.27 9.55 -7.21
CA LEU A 275 16.40 9.67 -8.15
C LEU A 275 17.73 9.40 -7.44
N LEU A 276 17.95 9.99 -6.28
CA LEU A 276 19.19 9.82 -5.50
C LEU A 276 19.38 8.35 -5.10
N VAL A 277 18.32 7.68 -4.62
CA VAL A 277 18.40 6.26 -4.27
C VAL A 277 18.74 5.42 -5.51
N LEU A 278 18.11 5.66 -6.66
CA LEU A 278 18.36 4.90 -7.88
C LEU A 278 19.77 5.13 -8.45
N VAL A 279 20.31 6.33 -8.32
CA VAL A 279 21.70 6.62 -8.74
C VAL A 279 22.71 5.89 -7.85
N VAL A 280 22.47 5.84 -6.52
CA VAL A 280 23.38 5.18 -5.57
C VAL A 280 23.15 3.67 -5.52
N ARG A 281 21.89 3.25 -5.64
CA ARG A 281 21.46 1.85 -5.58
C ARG A 281 20.41 1.55 -6.66
N PRO A 282 20.84 1.21 -7.90
CA PRO A 282 19.94 1.02 -9.04
C PRO A 282 18.94 -0.13 -8.87
N HIS A 283 19.17 -1.04 -7.93
CA HIS A 283 18.25 -2.14 -7.60
C HIS A 283 17.36 -1.84 -6.37
N GLY A 284 17.33 -0.59 -5.90
CA GLY A 284 16.64 -0.18 -4.68
C GLY A 284 17.44 -0.41 -3.40
N LEU A 285 16.86 -0.02 -2.25
CA LEU A 285 17.52 -0.10 -0.93
C LEU A 285 17.88 -1.53 -0.53
N VAL A 286 16.99 -2.49 -0.84
CA VAL A 286 17.16 -3.91 -0.54
C VAL A 286 16.93 -4.70 -1.81
N ALA A 287 18.01 -5.14 -2.45
CA ALA A 287 17.94 -6.01 -3.62
C ALA A 287 17.20 -7.30 -3.25
N SER A 288 16.25 -7.72 -4.08
CA SER A 288 15.62 -9.03 -3.90
C SER A 288 16.64 -10.13 -4.19
N ALA A 289 16.73 -11.14 -3.31
CA ALA A 289 17.64 -12.27 -3.45
C ALA A 289 17.42 -13.11 -4.75
N VAL A 290 16.40 -12.76 -5.54
CA VAL A 290 15.99 -13.45 -6.79
C VAL A 290 16.75 -12.91 -8.01
N ARG A 291 17.40 -11.73 -7.90
CA ARG A 291 18.14 -11.09 -9.02
C ARG A 291 19.66 -10.93 -8.75
N ALA A 292 20.16 -11.54 -7.69
CA ALA A 292 21.58 -11.55 -7.36
C ALA A 292 22.30 -12.78 -7.91
#